data_00b725dd472cef5e5a33d37aece973b2
#
_entry.id   00b725dd472cef5e5a33d37aece973b2
#
_cell.length_a   1.000
_cell.length_b   1.000
_cell.length_c   1.000
_cell.angle_alpha   90.00
_cell.angle_beta   90.00
_cell.angle_gamma   90.00
#
_symmetry.space_group_name_H-M   'P 1'
#
loop_
_entity.id
_entity.type
_entity.pdbx_description
1 polymer ?
#
loop_
_entity_poly.entity_id
_entity_poly.type
_entity_poly.pdbx_seq_one_letter_code
_entity_poly.pdbx_strand_id
1 'polypeptide(L)'
;LRQERDVVRGWAVSLLTEQPRSDAGQFVRLAQDDSSAMVRLALASALPRLGSDAQRWPLAEALGSHAEDNTDAYLPNMIWFGIAPAALADPARAMRLAKATPLTLLADSIHWYLGRHDTGREHLVASLQTTDAAQAKRTLRLLAHSLKARAAARSPLRRHAVSVRYRTAAAAATPGSLAHSLTHT
;
A
#
# COMPACT_ATOMS: atom_id res chain seq x y z
N LEU A 1 -2.85 -5.99 25.49
CA LEU A 1 -1.50 -5.70 24.94
C LEU A 1 -0.61 -4.91 25.92
N ARG A 2 -0.74 -5.20 27.23
CA ARG A 2 0.04 -4.53 28.31
C ARG A 2 1.35 -5.26 28.62
N GLN A 3 2.08 -5.74 27.63
CA GLN A 3 3.36 -6.42 27.83
C GLN A 3 4.50 -5.40 27.76
N GLU A 4 5.51 -5.55 28.61
CA GLU A 4 6.66 -4.67 28.65
C GLU A 4 7.54 -4.80 27.40
N ARG A 5 7.68 -6.02 26.86
CA ARG A 5 8.52 -6.29 25.68
C ARG A 5 7.74 -6.01 24.39
N ASP A 6 8.30 -5.13 23.56
CA ASP A 6 7.75 -4.75 22.26
C ASP A 6 7.58 -5.95 21.31
N VAL A 7 8.53 -6.89 21.32
CA VAL A 7 8.45 -8.14 20.55
C VAL A 7 7.17 -8.92 20.90
N VAL A 8 6.84 -9.04 22.20
CA VAL A 8 5.63 -9.75 22.62
C VAL A 8 4.36 -9.02 22.21
N ARG A 9 4.37 -7.68 22.28
CA ARG A 9 3.25 -6.86 21.78
C ARG A 9 3.06 -7.01 20.27
N GLY A 10 4.16 -6.98 19.50
CA GLY A 10 4.12 -7.20 18.05
C GLY A 10 3.57 -8.58 17.67
N TRP A 11 4.00 -9.63 18.35
CA TRP A 11 3.46 -10.98 18.17
C TRP A 11 1.97 -11.05 18.54
N ALA A 12 1.56 -10.43 19.63
CA ALA A 12 0.15 -10.38 20.04
C ALA A 12 -0.73 -9.70 18.97
N VAL A 13 -0.25 -8.58 18.37
CA VAL A 13 -0.93 -7.94 17.24
C VAL A 13 -1.10 -8.93 16.08
N SER A 14 -0.02 -9.62 15.69
CA SER A 14 -0.06 -10.56 14.58
C SER A 14 -1.08 -11.68 14.80
N LEU A 15 -1.10 -12.29 16.00
CA LEU A 15 -2.03 -13.36 16.35
C LEU A 15 -3.48 -12.87 16.44
N LEU A 16 -3.70 -11.69 17.03
CA LEU A 16 -5.06 -11.13 17.18
C LEU A 16 -5.67 -10.76 15.83
N THR A 17 -4.87 -10.32 14.87
CA THR A 17 -5.36 -9.95 13.53
C THR A 17 -5.67 -11.14 12.62
N GLU A 18 -5.32 -12.36 13.01
CA GLU A 18 -5.78 -13.59 12.35
C GLU A 18 -7.22 -13.95 12.71
N GLN A 19 -7.77 -13.35 13.77
CA GLN A 19 -9.13 -13.62 14.21
C GLN A 19 -10.15 -12.68 13.54
N PRO A 20 -11.31 -13.21 13.07
CA PRO A 20 -12.30 -12.40 12.33
C PRO A 20 -12.95 -11.26 13.11
N ARG A 21 -12.82 -11.24 14.44
CA ARG A 21 -13.43 -10.26 15.35
C ARG A 21 -12.41 -9.42 16.10
N SER A 22 -11.31 -9.03 15.46
CA SER A 22 -10.30 -8.17 16.06
C SER A 22 -10.90 -6.81 16.47
N ASP A 23 -10.59 -6.34 17.66
CA ASP A 23 -10.96 -5.00 18.11
C ASP A 23 -10.04 -3.95 17.44
N ALA A 24 -10.51 -3.42 16.31
CA ALA A 24 -9.77 -2.40 15.56
C ALA A 24 -9.53 -1.13 16.40
N GLY A 25 -10.42 -0.79 17.35
CA GLY A 25 -10.24 0.36 18.25
C GLY A 25 -9.05 0.18 19.19
N GLN A 26 -8.77 -1.05 19.63
CA GLN A 26 -7.59 -1.35 20.44
C GLN A 26 -6.30 -1.17 19.64
N PHE A 27 -6.30 -1.55 18.36
CA PHE A 27 -5.14 -1.36 17.47
C PHE A 27 -4.87 0.12 17.18
N VAL A 28 -5.92 0.92 17.02
CA VAL A 28 -5.77 2.38 16.84
C VAL A 28 -5.13 3.01 18.06
N ARG A 29 -5.61 2.69 19.29
CA ARG A 29 -4.99 3.20 20.52
C ARG A 29 -3.53 2.76 20.64
N LEU A 30 -3.24 1.49 20.35
CA LEU A 30 -1.88 0.99 20.40
C LEU A 30 -0.99 1.68 19.36
N ALA A 31 -1.51 1.96 18.16
CA ALA A 31 -0.79 2.71 17.13
C ALA A 31 -0.48 4.15 17.54
N GLN A 32 -1.34 4.79 18.33
CA GLN A 32 -1.13 6.14 18.83
C GLN A 32 -0.12 6.22 19.98
N ASP A 33 -0.17 5.23 20.89
CA ASP A 33 0.50 5.32 22.19
C ASP A 33 1.81 4.53 22.29
N ASP A 34 2.03 3.54 21.39
CA ASP A 34 3.21 2.67 21.49
C ASP A 34 4.44 3.32 20.86
N SER A 35 5.48 3.48 21.65
CA SER A 35 6.75 4.05 21.23
C SER A 35 7.60 3.14 20.33
N SER A 36 7.26 1.85 20.21
CA SER A 36 8.06 0.89 19.47
C SER A 36 7.71 0.86 17.98
N ALA A 37 8.65 1.18 17.12
CA ALA A 37 8.53 1.03 15.68
C ALA A 37 8.22 -0.42 15.25
N MET A 38 8.70 -1.42 16.00
CA MET A 38 8.40 -2.83 15.76
C MET A 38 6.91 -3.13 15.96
N VAL A 39 6.28 -2.57 16.99
CA VAL A 39 4.85 -2.74 17.25
C VAL A 39 4.04 -2.02 16.16
N ARG A 40 4.45 -0.79 15.79
CA ARG A 40 3.81 -0.05 14.69
C ARG A 40 3.95 -0.79 13.36
N LEU A 41 5.08 -1.45 13.09
CA LEU A 41 5.27 -2.27 11.90
C LEU A 41 4.33 -3.50 11.89
N ALA A 42 4.15 -4.17 13.03
CA ALA A 42 3.20 -5.27 13.17
C ALA A 42 1.76 -4.79 12.90
N LEU A 43 1.39 -3.61 13.41
CA LEU A 43 0.08 -2.98 13.16
C LEU A 43 -0.09 -2.60 11.68
N ALA A 44 0.93 -2.03 11.04
CA ALA A 44 0.90 -1.71 9.62
C ALA A 44 0.72 -2.96 8.75
N SER A 45 1.40 -4.06 9.10
CA SER A 45 1.23 -5.36 8.41
C SER A 45 -0.13 -5.99 8.64
N ALA A 46 -0.87 -5.57 9.66
CA ALA A 46 -2.22 -6.02 9.96
C ALA A 46 -3.31 -5.32 9.10
N LEU A 47 -3.04 -4.12 8.57
CA LEU A 47 -4.01 -3.34 7.80
C LEU A 47 -4.74 -4.11 6.69
N PRO A 48 -4.06 -4.92 5.83
CA PRO A 48 -4.75 -5.67 4.78
C PRO A 48 -5.72 -6.74 5.31
N ARG A 49 -5.51 -7.21 6.56
CA ARG A 49 -6.32 -8.26 7.19
C ARG A 49 -7.58 -7.72 7.87
N LEU A 50 -7.65 -6.40 8.09
CA LEU A 50 -8.86 -5.79 8.66
C LEU A 50 -10.04 -5.90 7.69
N GLY A 51 -11.21 -6.24 8.24
CA GLY A 51 -12.40 -6.63 7.46
C GLY A 51 -13.05 -5.49 6.66
N SER A 52 -12.78 -4.22 7.00
CA SER A 52 -13.42 -3.08 6.36
C SER A 52 -12.53 -1.85 6.29
N ASP A 53 -12.82 -0.96 5.35
CA ASP A 53 -12.15 0.34 5.24
C ASP A 53 -12.45 1.25 6.44
N ALA A 54 -13.61 1.09 7.08
CA ALA A 54 -13.93 1.79 8.32
C ALA A 54 -12.96 1.45 9.47
N GLN A 55 -12.38 0.25 9.45
CA GLN A 55 -11.34 -0.17 10.41
C GLN A 55 -9.93 0.21 9.95
N ARG A 56 -9.64 0.13 8.64
CA ARG A 56 -8.31 0.42 8.08
C ARG A 56 -7.91 1.87 8.21
N TRP A 57 -8.81 2.79 7.88
CA TRP A 57 -8.48 4.21 7.84
C TRP A 57 -8.04 4.77 9.20
N PRO A 58 -8.78 4.56 10.32
CA PRO A 58 -8.33 5.08 11.60
C PRO A 58 -6.97 4.54 12.03
N LEU A 59 -6.68 3.26 11.75
CA LEU A 59 -5.39 2.66 12.05
C LEU A 59 -4.27 3.25 11.18
N ALA A 60 -4.52 3.43 9.88
CA ALA A 60 -3.54 4.04 8.97
C ALA A 60 -3.25 5.50 9.30
N GLU A 61 -4.28 6.26 9.70
CA GLU A 61 -4.16 7.65 10.15
C GLU A 61 -3.33 7.75 11.44
N ALA A 62 -3.56 6.85 12.40
CA ALA A 62 -2.78 6.79 13.62
C ALA A 62 -1.31 6.44 13.35
N LEU A 63 -1.04 5.39 12.57
CA LEU A 63 0.32 5.00 12.17
C LEU A 63 1.01 6.09 11.35
N GLY A 64 0.27 6.75 10.46
CA GLY A 64 0.79 7.80 9.60
C GLY A 64 1.11 9.12 10.32
N SER A 65 0.84 9.25 11.62
CA SER A 65 1.13 10.46 12.39
C SER A 65 2.53 10.51 13.02
N HIS A 66 3.25 9.40 13.04
CA HIS A 66 4.57 9.26 13.68
C HIS A 66 5.70 9.82 12.81
N ALA A 67 6.12 11.05 13.08
CA ALA A 67 7.20 11.71 12.32
C ALA A 67 8.55 10.98 12.40
N GLU A 68 8.80 10.29 13.50
CA GLU A 68 10.01 9.50 13.73
C GLU A 68 10.15 8.33 12.74
N ASP A 69 9.04 7.85 12.18
CA ASP A 69 9.04 6.76 11.21
C ASP A 69 9.27 7.22 9.76
N ASN A 70 9.47 8.53 9.53
CA ASN A 70 9.65 9.06 8.17
C ASN A 70 10.86 8.48 7.44
N THR A 71 11.89 8.06 8.15
CA THR A 71 13.11 7.43 7.59
C THR A 71 13.12 5.92 7.71
N ASP A 72 12.06 5.32 8.28
CA ASP A 72 11.94 3.87 8.33
C ASP A 72 11.78 3.27 6.93
N ALA A 73 12.53 2.20 6.65
CA ALA A 73 12.57 1.59 5.31
C ALA A 73 11.29 0.87 4.93
N TYR A 74 10.47 0.44 5.90
CA TYR A 74 9.33 -0.44 5.69
C TYR A 74 8.00 0.19 6.10
N LEU A 75 7.94 0.89 7.22
CA LEU A 75 6.69 1.38 7.82
C LEU A 75 5.83 2.21 6.86
N PRO A 76 6.34 3.25 6.18
CA PRO A 76 5.54 4.04 5.24
C PRO A 76 4.97 3.20 4.10
N ASN A 77 5.76 2.24 3.58
CA ASN A 77 5.32 1.34 2.53
C ASN A 77 4.25 0.35 3.00
N MET A 78 4.40 -0.21 4.21
CA MET A 78 3.42 -1.15 4.77
C MET A 78 2.08 -0.47 5.03
N ILE A 79 2.10 0.77 5.55
CA ILE A 79 0.87 1.57 5.70
C ILE A 79 0.23 1.78 4.32
N TRP A 80 1.03 2.19 3.32
CA TRP A 80 0.54 2.40 1.96
C TRP A 80 -0.12 1.13 1.38
N PHE A 81 0.55 0.00 1.42
CA PHE A 81 0.00 -1.26 0.90
C PHE A 81 -1.30 -1.66 1.60
N GLY A 82 -1.42 -1.35 2.89
CA GLY A 82 -2.64 -1.62 3.64
C GLY A 82 -3.85 -0.81 3.20
N ILE A 83 -3.66 0.43 2.75
CA ILE A 83 -4.76 1.34 2.36
C ILE A 83 -4.93 1.52 0.85
N ALA A 84 -3.98 1.07 0.02
CA ALA A 84 -4.02 1.30 -1.43
C ALA A 84 -5.35 0.91 -2.09
N PRO A 85 -5.98 -0.24 -1.76
CA PRO A 85 -7.30 -0.58 -2.31
C PRO A 85 -8.39 0.42 -1.91
N ALA A 86 -8.37 0.90 -0.66
CA ALA A 86 -9.35 1.85 -0.13
C ALA A 86 -9.16 3.28 -0.64
N ALA A 87 -7.94 3.64 -1.10
CA ALA A 87 -7.61 4.98 -1.55
C ALA A 87 -8.38 5.42 -2.81
N LEU A 88 -8.79 4.48 -3.67
CA LEU A 88 -9.64 4.78 -4.82
C LEU A 88 -11.13 4.82 -4.47
N ALA A 89 -11.55 4.10 -3.43
CA ALA A 89 -12.92 4.14 -2.95
C ALA A 89 -13.23 5.47 -2.23
N ASP A 90 -12.25 6.04 -1.52
CA ASP A 90 -12.34 7.35 -0.87
C ASP A 90 -11.09 8.21 -1.14
N PRO A 91 -10.96 8.78 -2.36
CA PRO A 91 -9.82 9.63 -2.72
C PRO A 91 -9.70 10.88 -1.85
N ALA A 92 -10.83 11.41 -1.36
CA ALA A 92 -10.84 12.59 -0.49
C ALA A 92 -10.17 12.28 0.86
N ARG A 93 -10.45 11.12 1.45
CA ARG A 93 -9.81 10.67 2.68
C ARG A 93 -8.33 10.37 2.49
N ALA A 94 -7.97 9.70 1.40
CA ALA A 94 -6.58 9.48 1.03
C ALA A 94 -5.80 10.79 0.91
N MET A 95 -6.38 11.82 0.28
CA MET A 95 -5.77 13.15 0.17
C MET A 95 -5.63 13.86 1.53
N ARG A 96 -6.61 13.70 2.44
CA ARG A 96 -6.48 14.23 3.81
C ARG A 96 -5.32 13.57 4.55
N LEU A 97 -5.18 12.26 4.46
CA LEU A 97 -4.06 11.54 5.04
C LEU A 97 -2.73 12.02 4.43
N ALA A 98 -2.63 12.12 3.10
CA ALA A 98 -1.42 12.59 2.43
C ALA A 98 -1.00 14.01 2.85
N LYS A 99 -1.98 14.87 3.16
CA LYS A 99 -1.72 16.23 3.65
C LYS A 99 -1.29 16.27 5.12
N ALA A 100 -1.86 15.39 5.95
CA ALA A 100 -1.64 15.38 7.39
C ALA A 100 -0.38 14.62 7.82
N THR A 101 0.00 13.58 7.07
CA THR A 101 1.13 12.71 7.44
C THR A 101 2.49 13.40 7.27
N PRO A 102 3.39 13.31 8.27
CA PRO A 102 4.80 13.66 8.11
C PRO A 102 5.59 12.62 7.30
N LEU A 103 5.01 11.44 7.01
CA LEU A 103 5.67 10.38 6.27
C LEU A 103 5.69 10.69 4.78
N THR A 104 6.80 11.24 4.34
CA THR A 104 7.01 11.69 2.96
C THR A 104 6.70 10.64 1.91
N LEU A 105 7.17 9.40 2.13
CA LEU A 105 6.96 8.29 1.19
C LEU A 105 5.50 7.85 1.12
N LEU A 106 4.78 7.86 2.25
CA LEU A 106 3.35 7.56 2.30
C LEU A 106 2.55 8.60 1.49
N ALA A 107 2.81 9.89 1.74
CA ALA A 107 2.16 10.98 1.01
C ALA A 107 2.42 10.89 -0.50
N ASP A 108 3.67 10.64 -0.90
CA ASP A 108 4.05 10.50 -2.31
C ASP A 108 3.38 9.30 -2.99
N SER A 109 3.30 8.17 -2.28
CA SER A 109 2.65 6.96 -2.79
C SER A 109 1.16 7.19 -3.05
N ILE A 110 0.47 7.88 -2.14
CA ILE A 110 -0.94 8.26 -2.30
C ILE A 110 -1.11 9.17 -3.54
N HIS A 111 -0.33 10.24 -3.63
CA HIS A 111 -0.40 11.18 -4.77
C HIS A 111 -0.11 10.49 -6.10
N TRP A 112 0.95 9.67 -6.15
CA TRP A 112 1.31 8.95 -7.36
C TRP A 112 0.23 7.97 -7.81
N TYR A 113 -0.35 7.23 -6.86
CA TYR A 113 -1.38 6.24 -7.14
C TYR A 113 -2.67 6.90 -7.62
N LEU A 114 -3.16 7.93 -6.92
CA LEU A 114 -4.33 8.69 -7.33
C LEU A 114 -4.13 9.33 -8.70
N GLY A 115 -2.93 9.84 -9.00
CA GLY A 115 -2.59 10.41 -10.31
C GLY A 115 -2.73 9.44 -11.48
N ARG A 116 -2.67 8.12 -11.25
CA ARG A 116 -2.84 7.11 -12.30
C ARG A 116 -4.30 6.82 -12.65
N HIS A 117 -5.24 7.22 -11.81
CA HIS A 117 -6.67 6.96 -11.94
C HIS A 117 -7.43 8.27 -12.19
N ASP A 118 -8.44 8.22 -13.05
CA ASP A 118 -9.15 9.43 -13.48
C ASP A 118 -9.82 10.15 -12.31
N THR A 119 -10.57 9.42 -11.48
CA THR A 119 -11.22 9.97 -10.28
C THR A 119 -10.21 10.55 -9.28
N GLY A 120 -9.08 9.87 -9.06
CA GLY A 120 -8.03 10.35 -8.16
C GLY A 120 -7.38 11.65 -8.65
N ARG A 121 -7.21 11.82 -9.98
CA ARG A 121 -6.64 13.05 -10.56
C ARG A 121 -7.52 14.27 -10.35
N GLU A 122 -8.83 14.12 -10.43
CA GLU A 122 -9.76 15.22 -10.14
C GLU A 122 -9.55 15.76 -8.74
N HIS A 123 -9.43 14.89 -7.74
CA HIS A 123 -9.11 15.28 -6.36
C HIS A 123 -7.73 15.93 -6.22
N LEU A 124 -6.71 15.40 -6.93
CA LEU A 124 -5.37 16.01 -6.92
C LEU A 124 -5.37 17.42 -7.51
N VAL A 125 -6.02 17.61 -8.65
CA VAL A 125 -6.12 18.94 -9.30
C VAL A 125 -6.88 19.91 -8.40
N ALA A 126 -8.00 19.49 -7.81
CA ALA A 126 -8.74 20.33 -6.87
C ALA A 126 -7.89 20.75 -5.66
N SER A 127 -7.05 19.86 -5.14
CA SER A 127 -6.18 20.15 -3.99
C SER A 127 -5.12 21.19 -4.28
N LEU A 128 -4.69 21.37 -5.54
CA LEU A 128 -3.68 22.37 -5.93
C LEU A 128 -4.15 23.80 -5.68
N GLN A 129 -5.46 24.05 -5.66
CA GLN A 129 -6.03 25.38 -5.41
C GLN A 129 -5.89 25.82 -3.95
N THR A 130 -5.71 24.90 -3.02
CA THR A 130 -5.70 25.16 -1.55
C THR A 130 -4.37 24.83 -0.89
N THR A 131 -3.34 24.57 -1.68
CA THR A 131 -2.04 24.07 -1.20
C THR A 131 -0.96 25.14 -1.45
N ASP A 132 0.04 25.21 -0.57
CA ASP A 132 1.18 26.11 -0.76
C ASP A 132 2.02 25.73 -2.01
N ALA A 133 2.84 26.67 -2.48
CA ALA A 133 3.59 26.53 -3.73
C ALA A 133 4.59 25.34 -3.72
N ALA A 134 5.19 25.03 -2.57
CA ALA A 134 6.17 23.94 -2.46
C ALA A 134 5.47 22.59 -2.58
N GLN A 135 4.38 22.41 -1.85
CA GLN A 135 3.53 21.22 -1.90
C GLN A 135 2.89 21.05 -3.28
N ALA A 136 2.37 22.14 -3.88
CA ALA A 136 1.81 22.12 -5.23
C ALA A 136 2.84 21.66 -6.25
N LYS A 137 4.07 22.16 -6.20
CA LYS A 137 5.18 21.74 -7.07
C LYS A 137 5.50 20.25 -6.93
N ARG A 138 5.48 19.72 -5.69
CA ARG A 138 5.70 18.29 -5.42
C ARG A 138 4.57 17.46 -6.02
N THR A 139 3.31 17.81 -5.75
CA THR A 139 2.13 17.13 -6.29
C THR A 139 2.15 17.10 -7.83
N LEU A 140 2.47 18.22 -8.48
CA LEU A 140 2.59 18.31 -9.94
C LEU A 140 3.69 17.41 -10.50
N ARG A 141 4.84 17.28 -9.82
CA ARG A 141 5.89 16.34 -10.24
C ARG A 141 5.43 14.89 -10.16
N LEU A 142 4.76 14.51 -9.08
CA LEU A 142 4.24 13.16 -8.90
C LEU A 142 3.13 12.86 -9.92
N LEU A 143 2.25 13.82 -10.17
CA LEU A 143 1.23 13.70 -11.21
C LEU A 143 1.85 13.51 -12.60
N ALA A 144 2.84 14.32 -12.97
CA ALA A 144 3.55 14.18 -14.24
C ALA A 144 4.24 12.81 -14.37
N HIS A 145 4.85 12.31 -13.27
CA HIS A 145 5.45 10.98 -13.24
C HIS A 145 4.41 9.87 -13.39
N SER A 146 3.28 9.97 -12.71
CA SER A 146 2.18 8.99 -12.79
C SER A 146 1.58 8.92 -14.20
N LEU A 147 1.42 10.06 -14.87
CA LEU A 147 0.92 10.13 -16.25
C LEU A 147 1.90 9.52 -17.26
N LYS A 148 3.20 9.76 -17.10
CA LYS A 148 4.24 9.10 -17.92
C LYS A 148 4.21 7.58 -17.75
N ALA A 149 4.10 7.09 -16.51
CA ALA A 149 3.98 5.65 -16.22
C ALA A 149 2.72 5.04 -16.84
N ARG A 150 1.57 5.76 -16.80
CA ARG A 150 0.33 5.34 -17.45
C ARG A 150 0.45 5.29 -18.96
N ALA A 151 1.06 6.29 -19.57
CA ALA A 151 1.30 6.33 -21.03
C ALA A 151 2.20 5.18 -21.47
N ALA A 152 3.29 4.92 -20.74
CA ALA A 152 4.19 3.81 -21.01
C ALA A 152 3.49 2.44 -20.89
N ALA A 153 2.58 2.26 -19.91
CA ALA A 153 1.81 1.03 -19.76
C ALA A 153 0.80 0.80 -20.89
N ARG A 154 0.30 1.88 -21.51
CA ARG A 154 -0.62 1.83 -22.66
C ARG A 154 0.07 1.66 -24.01
N SER A 155 1.40 1.80 -24.06
CA SER A 155 2.17 1.67 -25.30
C SER A 155 2.00 0.27 -25.91
N PRO A 156 1.70 0.17 -27.23
CA PRO A 156 1.57 -1.10 -27.94
C PRO A 156 2.80 -1.99 -27.82
N LEU A 157 4.01 -1.39 -27.83
CA LEU A 157 5.28 -2.10 -27.71
C LEU A 157 5.42 -2.86 -26.39
N ARG A 158 4.98 -2.29 -25.27
CA ARG A 158 4.98 -3.00 -23.97
C ARG A 158 3.95 -4.11 -23.91
N ARG A 159 2.76 -3.90 -24.47
CA ARG A 159 1.73 -4.96 -24.53
C ARG A 159 2.23 -6.15 -25.34
N HIS A 160 2.94 -5.92 -26.41
CA HIS A 160 3.53 -6.98 -27.24
C HIS A 160 4.64 -7.72 -26.49
N ALA A 161 5.55 -7.03 -25.82
CA ALA A 161 6.64 -7.62 -25.05
C ALA A 161 6.14 -8.49 -23.87
N VAL A 162 5.10 -8.05 -23.16
CA VAL A 162 4.46 -8.83 -22.09
C VAL A 162 3.78 -10.06 -22.66
N SER A 163 3.02 -9.92 -23.76
CA SER A 163 2.35 -11.04 -24.44
C SER A 163 3.35 -12.09 -24.97
N VAL A 164 4.52 -11.65 -25.47
CA VAL A 164 5.58 -12.57 -25.92
C VAL A 164 6.20 -13.31 -24.73
N ARG A 165 6.49 -12.63 -23.62
CA ARG A 165 7.05 -13.28 -22.41
C ARG A 165 6.11 -14.29 -21.79
N TYR A 166 4.80 -14.02 -21.76
CA TYR A 166 3.82 -15.00 -21.27
C TYR A 166 3.70 -16.20 -22.20
N ARG A 167 3.76 -16.01 -23.53
CA ARG A 167 3.73 -17.12 -24.48
C ARG A 167 4.98 -18.02 -24.41
N THR A 168 6.17 -17.44 -24.26
CA THR A 168 7.40 -18.21 -24.11
C THR A 168 7.45 -18.95 -22.76
N ALA A 169 6.97 -18.35 -21.67
CA ALA A 169 6.88 -19.02 -20.37
C ALA A 169 5.86 -20.16 -20.37
N ALA A 170 4.71 -19.99 -21.02
CA ALA A 170 3.70 -21.03 -21.16
C ALA A 170 4.18 -22.21 -22.04
N ALA A 171 4.92 -21.91 -23.11
CA ALA A 171 5.53 -22.95 -23.97
C ALA A 171 6.64 -23.73 -23.26
N ALA A 172 7.38 -23.09 -22.34
CA ALA A 172 8.40 -23.76 -21.52
C ALA A 172 7.82 -24.60 -20.37
N ALA A 173 6.56 -24.34 -19.98
CA ALA A 173 5.87 -25.03 -18.89
C ALA A 173 5.06 -26.27 -19.33
N THR A 174 5.01 -26.59 -20.64
CA THR A 174 4.38 -27.84 -21.11
C THR A 174 5.28 -29.03 -20.75
N PRO A 175 4.84 -29.97 -19.89
CA PRO A 175 5.62 -31.16 -19.57
C PRO A 175 5.72 -32.00 -20.85
N GLY A 176 6.97 -32.25 -21.27
CA GLY A 176 7.24 -33.21 -22.34
C GLY A 176 6.54 -34.52 -22.04
N SER A 177 5.73 -34.98 -22.99
CA SER A 177 5.11 -36.29 -23.05
C SER A 177 6.14 -37.37 -22.72
N LEU A 178 6.04 -37.95 -21.56
CA LEU A 178 6.63 -39.27 -21.26
C LEU A 178 5.81 -40.30 -22.04
N ALA A 179 6.12 -40.43 -23.33
CA ALA A 179 5.66 -41.53 -24.11
C ALA A 179 6.38 -42.83 -23.62
N HIS A 180 5.59 -43.71 -23.08
CA HIS A 180 5.83 -45.10 -22.80
C HIS A 180 6.77 -45.82 -23.75
N SER A 181 7.71 -46.52 -23.18
CA SER A 181 8.29 -47.70 -23.77
C SER A 181 8.13 -48.84 -22.75
N LEU A 182 6.96 -49.46 -22.75
CA LEU A 182 6.74 -50.80 -22.25
C LEU A 182 6.61 -51.69 -23.47
N THR A 183 7.67 -52.44 -23.81
CA THR A 183 7.58 -53.65 -24.61
C THR A 183 8.61 -54.64 -24.09
N HIS A 184 8.05 -55.75 -23.56
CA HIS A 184 8.48 -57.13 -23.65
C HIS A 184 9.89 -57.55 -23.20
N THR A 185 10.01 -58.25 -22.14
CA THR A 185 10.09 -59.73 -22.09
C THR A 185 9.89 -60.20 -20.68
#